data_2d89807e3ab5a2d5a1c47a74793afd2a
#
_entry.id   2d89807e3ab5a2d5a1c47a74793afd2a
#
_cell.length_a   1.000
_cell.length_b   1.000
_cell.length_c   1.000
_cell.angle_alpha   90.00
_cell.angle_beta   90.00
_cell.angle_gamma   90.00
#
_symmetry.space_group_name_H-M   'P 1'
#
loop_
_entity.id
_entity.type
_entity.pdbx_description
1 polymer ?
#
loop_
_entity_poly.entity_id
_entity_poly.type
_entity_poly.pdbx_seq_one_letter_code
_entity_poly.pdbx_strand_id
1 'polypeptide(L)'
;MGVLFFRVNVDSSQERMKNMTNDRTQATHSTPASNFPTESLDDPVAAVARVSAIYEANTGFLRDAFARYRKNKPFSHRVRACYPFVRVRTELNTQIDSRRSYGFVAGPGIFETTLTRPDMFGDYYREQLRLLAKNHHVGIEVGVSAQPIPIHFAFAEGIHLEGDLDRDRLLAMRNIFDMPDLALLDDRIVNGTYEPGPGEPHPLALFTAARVDFSLHRLKHYTATSPTHVQNYVLYTNYQFYIDEFVKLGRKIMSKTDDEETRKYRSEYTSFVEPGDVITGNENLGGVQEELQGVAPARLPQMPAYHLKRADGSGITMINIGVGPSNAKTITDHIAVLRPHAWIMLGHCAGLRNTQRLGDYVLAHGYVREDHVLDADLPLWIPIPALAEVQVALEKAVAQVTKLEGVDLKHVMRTGTVASVDNRNWELRDHREPVQRLSQSRAIALDMESATIAANGFRFRVPYGTLLCVSDKPLHGELKLPGMADQFYRAQVDQHLQIGVMAMELLRMNGLSKLHSRKLRGFAEVAFQ
;
A
#
# COMPACT_ATOMS: atom_id res chain seq x y z
N MET A 1 22.84 -27.28 43.13
CA MET A 1 21.85 -27.33 42.04
C MET A 1 22.48 -26.68 40.82
N GLY A 2 22.96 -27.49 39.89
CA GLY A 2 23.77 -27.02 38.76
C GLY A 2 22.86 -26.56 37.62
N VAL A 3 23.17 -25.40 37.09
CA VAL A 3 22.54 -24.86 35.86
C VAL A 3 23.41 -25.32 34.68
N LEU A 4 22.85 -26.17 33.82
CA LEU A 4 23.48 -26.59 32.58
C LEU A 4 23.32 -25.46 31.54
N PHE A 5 24.44 -24.85 31.17
CA PHE A 5 24.50 -23.96 29.99
C PHE A 5 24.65 -24.82 28.72
N PHE A 6 23.65 -24.85 27.88
CA PHE A 6 23.78 -25.31 26.49
C PHE A 6 24.52 -24.25 25.68
N ARG A 7 25.78 -24.51 25.34
CA ARG A 7 26.49 -23.80 24.29
C ARG A 7 25.96 -24.30 22.95
N VAL A 8 25.19 -23.46 22.25
CA VAL A 8 24.87 -23.68 20.83
C VAL A 8 26.10 -23.29 20.02
N ASN A 9 26.65 -24.25 19.30
CA ASN A 9 27.79 -24.06 18.38
C ASN A 9 27.35 -23.23 17.17
N VAL A 10 27.72 -21.95 17.14
CA VAL A 10 27.40 -21.00 16.05
C VAL A 10 28.27 -21.23 14.80
N ASP A 11 29.36 -21.97 14.92
CA ASP A 11 30.33 -22.16 13.81
C ASP A 11 29.87 -23.09 12.68
N SER A 12 28.96 -24.03 12.95
CA SER A 12 28.52 -24.98 11.92
C SER A 12 27.46 -24.40 10.96
N SER A 13 26.84 -23.30 11.32
CA SER A 13 25.83 -22.63 10.48
C SER A 13 26.48 -21.67 9.45
N GLN A 14 27.58 -21.04 9.79
CA GLN A 14 28.32 -20.17 8.86
C GLN A 14 29.10 -20.95 7.80
N GLU A 15 29.65 -22.10 8.12
CA GLU A 15 30.27 -22.98 7.12
C GLU A 15 29.25 -23.64 6.19
N ARG A 16 28.06 -24.00 6.69
CA ARG A 16 26.97 -24.48 5.82
C ARG A 16 26.43 -23.39 4.87
N MET A 17 26.33 -22.15 5.32
CA MET A 17 25.98 -21.03 4.42
C MET A 17 27.05 -20.75 3.37
N LYS A 18 28.34 -20.78 3.72
CA LYS A 18 29.45 -20.61 2.76
C LYS A 18 29.51 -21.74 1.74
N ASN A 19 29.22 -22.97 2.12
CA ASN A 19 29.20 -24.10 1.20
C ASN A 19 27.94 -24.13 0.31
N MET A 20 26.80 -23.56 0.75
CA MET A 20 25.62 -23.40 -0.10
C MET A 20 25.76 -22.29 -1.15
N THR A 21 26.66 -21.32 -0.95
CA THR A 21 26.94 -20.27 -1.93
C THR A 21 27.98 -20.67 -2.98
N ASN A 22 28.83 -21.68 -2.73
CA ASN A 22 29.88 -22.11 -3.66
C ASN A 22 29.50 -23.28 -4.58
N ASP A 23 28.37 -23.96 -4.36
CA ASP A 23 27.91 -25.05 -5.23
C ASP A 23 26.84 -24.63 -6.25
N ARG A 24 26.77 -23.34 -6.55
CA ARG A 24 26.14 -22.86 -7.78
C ARG A 24 27.09 -23.08 -8.95
N THR A 25 27.34 -24.36 -9.30
CA THR A 25 27.77 -24.76 -10.62
C THR A 25 27.04 -23.90 -11.64
N GLN A 26 27.77 -23.37 -12.62
CA GLN A 26 27.25 -22.63 -13.76
C GLN A 26 26.18 -23.48 -14.48
N ALA A 27 24.98 -23.50 -13.93
CA ALA A 27 23.83 -24.07 -14.60
C ALA A 27 23.61 -23.25 -15.87
N THR A 28 23.78 -23.86 -17.01
CA THR A 28 23.49 -23.24 -18.31
C THR A 28 22.02 -22.79 -18.29
N HIS A 29 21.80 -21.48 -18.46
CA HIS A 29 20.47 -20.89 -18.50
C HIS A 29 20.12 -20.54 -19.94
N SER A 30 18.89 -20.81 -20.34
CA SER A 30 18.30 -20.18 -21.52
C SER A 30 17.85 -18.77 -21.15
N THR A 31 18.42 -17.78 -21.83
CA THR A 31 18.12 -16.35 -21.63
C THR A 31 17.36 -15.79 -22.83
N PRO A 32 16.71 -14.62 -22.72
CA PRO A 32 16.11 -13.94 -23.87
C PRO A 32 17.12 -13.76 -25.01
N ALA A 33 16.66 -13.90 -26.25
CA ALA A 33 17.49 -13.70 -27.43
C ALA A 33 17.97 -12.26 -27.61
N SER A 34 17.23 -11.28 -27.04
CA SER A 34 17.59 -9.86 -27.04
C SER A 34 18.64 -9.60 -25.96
N ASN A 35 19.83 -9.23 -26.37
CA ASN A 35 20.86 -8.75 -25.45
C ASN A 35 20.68 -7.24 -25.26
N PHE A 36 20.37 -6.80 -24.05
CA PHE A 36 20.27 -5.40 -23.67
C PHE A 36 21.54 -4.99 -22.91
N PRO A 37 22.58 -4.46 -23.56
CA PRO A 37 23.72 -3.91 -22.85
C PRO A 37 23.27 -2.74 -21.97
N THR A 38 24.01 -2.51 -20.88
CA THR A 38 23.79 -1.31 -20.06
C THR A 38 24.10 -0.07 -20.89
N GLU A 39 23.20 0.89 -20.89
CA GLU A 39 23.30 2.14 -21.64
C GLU A 39 23.06 3.32 -20.71
N SER A 40 23.85 4.39 -20.88
CA SER A 40 23.66 5.64 -20.15
C SER A 40 22.84 6.60 -20.99
N LEU A 41 21.75 7.09 -20.42
CA LEU A 41 20.76 7.95 -21.08
C LEU A 41 20.56 9.24 -20.26
N ASP A 42 20.57 10.38 -20.93
CA ASP A 42 20.35 11.67 -20.28
C ASP A 42 18.87 12.04 -20.23
N ASP A 43 18.05 11.46 -21.11
CA ASP A 43 16.62 11.70 -21.17
C ASP A 43 15.83 10.68 -20.34
N PRO A 44 15.10 11.09 -19.29
CA PRO A 44 14.22 10.22 -18.51
C PRO A 44 13.15 9.49 -19.32
N VAL A 45 12.67 10.08 -20.43
CA VAL A 45 11.68 9.44 -21.29
C VAL A 45 12.31 8.26 -22.04
N ALA A 46 13.50 8.46 -22.61
CA ALA A 46 14.25 7.39 -23.25
C ALA A 46 14.65 6.29 -22.26
N ALA A 47 15.03 6.66 -21.04
CA ALA A 47 15.34 5.70 -19.98
C ALA A 47 14.14 4.81 -19.63
N VAL A 48 12.94 5.36 -19.46
CA VAL A 48 11.72 4.58 -19.19
C VAL A 48 11.31 3.75 -20.40
N ALA A 49 11.44 4.25 -21.62
CA ALA A 49 11.19 3.47 -22.83
C ALA A 49 12.10 2.23 -22.91
N ARG A 50 13.39 2.38 -22.55
CA ARG A 50 14.32 1.26 -22.47
C ARG A 50 13.97 0.26 -21.38
N VAL A 51 13.57 0.74 -20.18
CA VAL A 51 13.03 -0.11 -19.10
C VAL A 51 11.84 -0.94 -19.61
N SER A 52 10.91 -0.31 -20.33
CA SER A 52 9.73 -1.00 -20.90
C SER A 52 10.16 -2.07 -21.90
N ALA A 53 11.08 -1.75 -22.82
CA ALA A 53 11.55 -2.71 -23.82
C ALA A 53 12.21 -3.95 -23.18
N ILE A 54 13.04 -3.75 -22.15
CA ILE A 54 13.66 -4.86 -21.40
C ILE A 54 12.60 -5.69 -20.68
N TYR A 55 11.68 -5.03 -19.97
CA TYR A 55 10.63 -5.71 -19.20
C TYR A 55 9.71 -6.56 -20.09
N GLU A 56 9.25 -6.00 -21.20
CA GLU A 56 8.37 -6.68 -22.16
C GLU A 56 9.06 -7.86 -22.83
N ALA A 57 10.31 -7.69 -23.27
CA ALA A 57 11.07 -8.78 -23.86
C ALA A 57 11.30 -9.93 -22.89
N ASN A 58 11.65 -9.62 -21.63
CA ASN A 58 11.97 -10.61 -20.62
C ASN A 58 10.72 -11.34 -20.11
N THR A 59 9.63 -10.63 -19.86
CA THR A 59 8.36 -11.26 -19.48
C THR A 59 7.73 -12.03 -20.65
N GLY A 60 7.82 -11.51 -21.89
CA GLY A 60 7.41 -12.23 -23.10
C GLY A 60 8.13 -13.56 -23.27
N PHE A 61 9.47 -13.56 -23.13
CA PHE A 61 10.28 -14.77 -23.18
C PHE A 61 9.83 -15.82 -22.13
N LEU A 62 9.56 -15.40 -20.90
CA LEU A 62 9.07 -16.30 -19.85
C LEU A 62 7.68 -16.85 -20.17
N ARG A 63 6.76 -16.01 -20.68
CA ARG A 63 5.42 -16.46 -21.10
C ARG A 63 5.47 -17.48 -22.23
N ASP A 64 6.31 -17.27 -23.23
CA ASP A 64 6.50 -18.20 -24.34
C ASP A 64 7.11 -19.52 -23.88
N ALA A 65 8.09 -19.45 -22.98
CA ALA A 65 8.68 -20.65 -22.38
C ALA A 65 7.63 -21.43 -21.56
N PHE A 66 6.81 -20.74 -20.78
CA PHE A 66 5.73 -21.39 -20.02
C PHE A 66 4.65 -22.00 -20.92
N ALA A 67 4.30 -21.34 -22.03
CA ALA A 67 3.40 -21.92 -23.03
C ALA A 67 3.95 -23.20 -23.66
N ARG A 68 5.27 -23.28 -23.89
CA ARG A 68 5.96 -24.52 -24.31
C ARG A 68 5.92 -25.59 -23.22
N TYR A 69 6.13 -25.19 -21.96
CA TYR A 69 6.05 -26.08 -20.81
C TYR A 69 4.64 -26.72 -20.67
N ARG A 70 3.58 -25.93 -20.82
CA ARG A 70 2.20 -26.44 -20.83
C ARG A 70 1.93 -27.48 -21.94
N LYS A 71 2.66 -27.40 -23.05
CA LYS A 71 2.58 -28.37 -24.18
C LYS A 71 3.53 -29.56 -24.02
N ASN A 72 4.03 -29.84 -22.83
CA ASN A 72 4.97 -30.94 -22.52
C ASN A 72 6.24 -30.97 -23.40
N LYS A 73 6.72 -29.80 -23.85
CA LYS A 73 7.99 -29.75 -24.57
C LYS A 73 9.15 -29.85 -23.58
N PRO A 74 10.18 -30.64 -23.89
CA PRO A 74 11.32 -30.81 -22.99
C PRO A 74 12.14 -29.54 -22.87
N PHE A 75 12.73 -29.33 -21.69
CA PHE A 75 13.70 -28.27 -21.40
C PHE A 75 15.03 -28.91 -21.01
N SER A 76 16.11 -28.52 -21.70
CA SER A 76 17.47 -28.96 -21.41
C SER A 76 18.18 -28.10 -20.38
N HIS A 77 17.66 -26.87 -20.17
CA HIS A 77 18.28 -25.89 -19.31
C HIS A 77 17.21 -25.12 -18.54
N ARG A 78 17.61 -24.49 -17.41
CA ARG A 78 16.78 -23.58 -16.67
C ARG A 78 16.47 -22.34 -17.51
N VAL A 79 15.24 -21.87 -17.47
CA VAL A 79 14.77 -20.66 -18.17
C VAL A 79 14.83 -19.50 -17.18
N ARG A 80 15.57 -18.45 -17.52
CA ARG A 80 15.73 -17.27 -16.67
C ARG A 80 15.64 -15.99 -17.49
N ALA A 81 14.89 -15.02 -16.96
CA ALA A 81 14.93 -13.63 -17.38
C ALA A 81 14.92 -12.75 -16.14
N CYS A 82 15.54 -11.57 -16.22
CA CYS A 82 15.75 -10.71 -15.06
C CYS A 82 15.05 -9.35 -15.25
N TYR A 83 14.77 -8.68 -14.12
CA TYR A 83 14.20 -7.34 -14.13
C TYR A 83 15.14 -6.31 -14.75
N PRO A 84 14.61 -5.25 -15.39
CA PRO A 84 15.41 -4.08 -15.71
C PRO A 84 15.84 -3.36 -14.43
N PHE A 85 16.98 -2.70 -14.48
CA PHE A 85 17.43 -1.78 -13.43
C PHE A 85 17.62 -0.36 -13.98
N VAL A 86 17.51 0.62 -13.08
CA VAL A 86 18.02 1.97 -13.27
C VAL A 86 19.09 2.26 -12.23
N ARG A 87 20.17 2.90 -12.65
CA ARG A 87 21.32 3.22 -11.81
C ARG A 87 21.81 4.63 -12.10
N VAL A 88 22.25 5.32 -11.05
CA VAL A 88 23.00 6.59 -11.18
C VAL A 88 24.30 6.49 -10.39
N ARG A 89 25.32 7.23 -10.87
CA ARG A 89 26.59 7.37 -10.19
C ARG A 89 26.79 8.83 -9.84
N THR A 90 27.07 9.11 -8.58
CA THR A 90 27.33 10.45 -8.09
C THR A 90 28.74 10.52 -7.52
N GLU A 91 29.46 11.59 -7.80
CA GLU A 91 30.82 11.81 -7.26
C GLU A 91 30.76 12.70 -6.02
N LEU A 92 30.57 13.99 -6.19
CA LEU A 92 30.41 14.96 -5.10
C LEU A 92 29.16 15.77 -5.35
N ASN A 93 28.26 15.79 -4.38
CA ASN A 93 27.05 16.61 -4.46
C ASN A 93 27.35 18.05 -4.11
N THR A 94 27.50 18.89 -5.11
CA THR A 94 27.77 20.31 -4.92
C THR A 94 26.51 21.15 -4.74
N GLN A 95 25.34 20.65 -5.17
CA GLN A 95 24.08 21.41 -5.08
C GLN A 95 22.89 20.48 -4.84
N ILE A 96 22.51 20.30 -3.58
CA ILE A 96 21.27 19.63 -3.22
C ILE A 96 20.24 20.71 -2.88
N ASP A 97 19.07 20.71 -3.55
CA ASP A 97 17.95 21.53 -3.13
C ASP A 97 17.33 20.95 -1.86
N SER A 98 17.78 21.44 -0.70
CA SER A 98 17.34 21.00 0.62
C SER A 98 15.83 21.22 0.89
N ARG A 99 15.14 21.99 0.05
CA ARG A 99 13.69 22.22 0.13
C ARG A 99 12.89 21.04 -0.46
N ARG A 100 13.53 20.17 -1.24
CA ARG A 100 12.90 19.00 -1.85
C ARG A 100 13.00 17.80 -0.95
N SER A 101 11.99 16.92 -1.03
CA SER A 101 11.96 15.68 -0.27
C SER A 101 12.38 14.47 -1.09
N TYR A 102 12.44 14.60 -2.42
CA TYR A 102 12.68 13.52 -3.38
C TYR A 102 13.63 13.94 -4.48
N GLY A 103 14.12 12.97 -5.24
CA GLY A 103 14.93 13.19 -6.41
C GLY A 103 16.37 13.57 -6.10
N PHE A 104 16.88 13.21 -4.93
CA PHE A 104 18.30 13.34 -4.61
C PHE A 104 18.81 12.14 -3.82
N VAL A 105 20.09 11.87 -3.91
CA VAL A 105 20.81 10.86 -3.13
C VAL A 105 21.82 11.54 -2.22
N ALA A 106 22.04 10.97 -1.05
CA ALA A 106 22.95 11.52 -0.05
C ALA A 106 24.38 11.04 -0.31
N GLY A 107 25.22 11.95 -0.84
CA GLY A 107 26.67 11.70 -1.00
C GLY A 107 27.07 11.02 -2.31
N PRO A 108 28.38 10.79 -2.50
CA PRO A 108 28.92 10.08 -3.65
C PRO A 108 28.65 8.58 -3.53
N GLY A 109 28.43 7.91 -4.66
CA GLY A 109 28.23 6.47 -4.69
C GLY A 109 27.48 5.96 -5.92
N ILE A 110 27.17 4.68 -5.87
CA ILE A 110 26.35 4.00 -6.87
C ILE A 110 24.98 3.76 -6.24
N PHE A 111 23.93 4.19 -6.92
CA PHE A 111 22.55 4.05 -6.47
C PHE A 111 21.74 3.33 -7.54
N GLU A 112 21.01 2.29 -7.15
CA GLU A 112 20.32 1.40 -8.10
C GLU A 112 18.96 0.95 -7.54
N THR A 113 18.02 0.68 -8.43
CA THR A 113 16.82 -0.08 -8.13
C THR A 113 16.36 -0.88 -9.33
N THR A 114 15.72 -2.02 -9.09
CA THR A 114 15.02 -2.80 -10.12
C THR A 114 13.60 -2.26 -10.31
N LEU A 115 13.11 -2.29 -11.55
CA LEU A 115 11.80 -1.76 -11.92
C LEU A 115 10.91 -2.85 -12.55
N THR A 116 9.60 -2.71 -12.36
CA THR A 116 8.58 -3.60 -12.91
C THR A 116 7.37 -2.79 -13.40
N ARG A 117 6.49 -3.42 -14.17
CA ARG A 117 5.20 -2.88 -14.62
C ARG A 117 5.28 -1.44 -15.13
N PRO A 118 6.11 -1.17 -16.15
CA PRO A 118 6.22 0.17 -16.72
C PRO A 118 4.90 0.66 -17.35
N ASP A 119 3.99 -0.26 -17.69
CA ASP A 119 2.60 0.03 -18.08
C ASP A 119 1.81 0.76 -16.98
N MET A 120 2.03 0.41 -15.71
CA MET A 120 1.38 1.03 -14.55
C MET A 120 2.19 2.21 -13.99
N PHE A 121 3.50 2.08 -13.92
CA PHE A 121 4.37 3.01 -13.19
C PHE A 121 5.21 3.91 -14.09
N GLY A 122 5.03 3.88 -15.41
CA GLY A 122 5.89 4.62 -16.34
C GLY A 122 5.91 6.13 -16.10
N ASP A 123 4.75 6.74 -15.82
CA ASP A 123 4.67 8.18 -15.49
C ASP A 123 5.38 8.51 -14.18
N TYR A 124 5.20 7.67 -13.15
CA TYR A 124 5.91 7.79 -11.89
C TYR A 124 7.43 7.66 -12.10
N TYR A 125 7.90 6.66 -12.85
CA TYR A 125 9.33 6.49 -13.13
C TYR A 125 9.91 7.69 -13.86
N ARG A 126 9.22 8.22 -14.88
CA ARG A 126 9.66 9.43 -15.61
C ARG A 126 9.85 10.61 -14.67
N GLU A 127 8.91 10.83 -13.76
CA GLU A 127 9.00 11.94 -12.82
C GLU A 127 10.15 11.75 -11.81
N GLN A 128 10.34 10.54 -11.27
CA GLN A 128 11.43 10.27 -10.33
C GLN A 128 12.81 10.44 -10.99
N LEU A 129 12.98 9.90 -12.20
CA LEU A 129 14.22 10.02 -12.96
C LEU A 129 14.47 11.47 -13.40
N ARG A 130 13.43 12.22 -13.78
CA ARG A 130 13.52 13.66 -14.09
C ARG A 130 14.01 14.47 -12.90
N LEU A 131 13.48 14.21 -11.69
CA LEU A 131 13.91 14.87 -10.47
C LEU A 131 15.37 14.55 -10.15
N LEU A 132 15.77 13.29 -10.28
CA LEU A 132 17.12 12.81 -10.01
C LEU A 132 18.15 13.43 -10.98
N ALA A 133 17.89 13.36 -12.30
CA ALA A 133 18.73 13.96 -13.32
C ALA A 133 18.86 15.49 -13.14
N LYS A 134 17.77 16.19 -12.83
CA LYS A 134 17.75 17.62 -12.56
C LYS A 134 18.61 18.02 -11.35
N ASN A 135 18.60 17.20 -10.28
CA ASN A 135 19.30 17.54 -9.04
C ASN A 135 20.79 17.19 -9.10
N HIS A 136 21.18 16.15 -9.82
CA HIS A 136 22.55 15.63 -9.82
C HIS A 136 23.28 15.85 -11.15
N HIS A 137 22.57 16.19 -12.23
CA HIS A 137 23.16 16.35 -13.58
C HIS A 137 23.95 15.12 -14.04
N VAL A 138 23.42 13.93 -13.74
CA VAL A 138 24.07 12.64 -14.08
C VAL A 138 23.22 11.86 -15.09
N GLY A 139 23.89 11.07 -15.92
CA GLY A 139 23.24 10.12 -16.82
C GLY A 139 22.59 8.97 -16.04
N ILE A 140 21.51 8.43 -16.59
CA ILE A 140 20.76 7.32 -16.06
C ILE A 140 21.21 6.04 -16.78
N GLU A 141 21.89 5.14 -16.08
CA GLU A 141 22.24 3.83 -16.62
C GLU A 141 21.00 2.91 -16.56
N VAL A 142 20.67 2.28 -17.68
CA VAL A 142 19.57 1.31 -17.79
C VAL A 142 20.09 0.00 -18.38
N GLY A 143 19.78 -1.12 -17.75
CA GLY A 143 20.20 -2.44 -18.18
C GLY A 143 19.39 -3.56 -17.55
N VAL A 144 19.85 -4.80 -17.73
CA VAL A 144 19.26 -6.00 -17.13
C VAL A 144 19.96 -6.28 -15.81
N SER A 145 19.19 -6.41 -14.73
CA SER A 145 19.71 -6.71 -13.39
C SER A 145 20.11 -8.19 -13.25
N ALA A 146 20.72 -8.51 -12.11
CA ALA A 146 20.92 -9.90 -11.71
C ALA A 146 19.67 -10.54 -11.04
N GLN A 147 18.64 -9.76 -10.75
CA GLN A 147 17.44 -10.23 -10.05
C GLN A 147 16.48 -10.92 -11.03
N PRO A 148 16.24 -12.25 -10.90
CA PRO A 148 15.35 -12.97 -11.80
C PRO A 148 13.89 -12.55 -11.60
N ILE A 149 13.12 -12.59 -12.69
CA ILE A 149 11.67 -12.45 -12.68
C ILE A 149 11.08 -13.83 -12.37
N PRO A 150 10.40 -14.03 -11.22
CA PRO A 150 9.66 -15.25 -10.96
C PRO A 150 8.60 -15.50 -12.02
N ILE A 151 8.41 -16.76 -12.42
CA ILE A 151 7.48 -17.10 -13.52
C ILE A 151 6.06 -16.56 -13.27
N HIS A 152 5.60 -16.55 -12.02
CA HIS A 152 4.29 -16.01 -11.66
C HIS A 152 4.15 -14.52 -12.00
N PHE A 153 5.22 -13.76 -11.86
CA PHE A 153 5.23 -12.31 -12.07
C PHE A 153 5.40 -11.89 -13.55
N ALA A 154 5.64 -12.87 -14.42
CA ALA A 154 5.62 -12.65 -15.87
C ALA A 154 4.19 -12.59 -16.45
N PHE A 155 3.17 -12.88 -15.65
CA PHE A 155 1.75 -12.89 -16.05
C PHE A 155 0.96 -11.84 -15.29
N ALA A 156 -0.20 -11.48 -15.83
CA ALA A 156 -1.12 -10.57 -15.16
C ALA A 156 -1.64 -11.19 -13.84
N GLU A 157 -1.97 -10.33 -12.90
CA GLU A 157 -2.47 -10.72 -11.59
C GLU A 157 -3.77 -11.53 -11.70
N GLY A 158 -3.87 -12.60 -10.92
CA GLY A 158 -5.04 -13.47 -10.87
C GLY A 158 -5.05 -14.62 -11.90
N ILE A 159 -4.02 -14.74 -12.73
CA ILE A 159 -3.87 -15.91 -13.59
C ILE A 159 -3.36 -17.10 -12.76
N HIS A 160 -4.13 -18.18 -12.75
CA HIS A 160 -3.75 -19.42 -12.07
C HIS A 160 -2.86 -20.27 -12.98
N LEU A 161 -1.55 -20.07 -12.87
CA LEU A 161 -0.56 -20.83 -13.67
C LEU A 161 -0.61 -22.33 -13.38
N GLU A 162 -0.94 -22.68 -12.16
CA GLU A 162 -0.87 -24.02 -11.60
C GLU A 162 -2.17 -24.82 -11.80
N GLY A 163 -3.27 -24.16 -12.19
CA GLY A 163 -4.61 -24.77 -12.22
C GLY A 163 -4.77 -25.97 -13.16
N ASP A 164 -3.94 -26.04 -14.22
CA ASP A 164 -3.98 -27.12 -15.21
C ASP A 164 -2.78 -28.09 -15.09
N LEU A 165 -1.96 -27.96 -14.04
CA LEU A 165 -0.76 -28.77 -13.85
C LEU A 165 -1.00 -29.85 -12.80
N ASP A 166 -0.63 -31.09 -13.12
CA ASP A 166 -0.57 -32.16 -12.13
C ASP A 166 0.61 -31.94 -11.16
N ARG A 167 0.64 -32.75 -10.09
CA ARG A 167 1.63 -32.61 -9.01
C ARG A 167 3.07 -32.74 -9.50
N ASP A 168 3.36 -33.65 -10.41
CA ASP A 168 4.70 -33.92 -10.88
C ASP A 168 5.19 -32.76 -11.75
N ARG A 169 4.31 -32.18 -12.54
CA ARG A 169 4.60 -30.97 -13.32
C ARG A 169 4.79 -29.75 -12.45
N LEU A 170 4.01 -29.58 -11.39
CA LEU A 170 4.24 -28.51 -10.42
C LEU A 170 5.63 -28.59 -9.79
N LEU A 171 6.08 -29.80 -9.45
CA LEU A 171 7.43 -30.01 -8.92
C LEU A 171 8.51 -29.75 -9.99
N ALA A 172 8.30 -30.22 -11.23
CA ALA A 172 9.22 -29.99 -12.33
C ALA A 172 9.35 -28.51 -12.73
N MET A 173 8.27 -27.72 -12.60
CA MET A 173 8.28 -26.30 -12.90
C MET A 173 9.33 -25.52 -12.09
N ARG A 174 9.55 -25.90 -10.83
CA ARG A 174 10.57 -25.30 -9.95
C ARG A 174 12.01 -25.53 -10.41
N ASN A 175 12.25 -26.58 -11.17
CA ASN A 175 13.57 -26.90 -11.74
C ASN A 175 13.83 -26.10 -13.02
N ILE A 176 12.77 -25.67 -13.70
CA ILE A 176 12.85 -25.00 -15.00
C ILE A 176 12.79 -23.48 -14.84
N PHE A 177 11.94 -22.95 -13.99
CA PHE A 177 11.70 -21.53 -13.82
C PHE A 177 12.16 -21.02 -12.45
N ASP A 178 12.46 -19.72 -12.36
CA ASP A 178 12.66 -19.05 -11.09
C ASP A 178 11.30 -18.85 -10.39
N MET A 179 11.27 -19.15 -9.11
CA MET A 179 10.10 -19.01 -8.23
C MET A 179 10.29 -17.78 -7.34
N PRO A 180 9.20 -17.23 -6.73
CA PRO A 180 9.33 -16.15 -5.76
C PRO A 180 10.28 -16.55 -4.62
N ASP A 181 11.23 -15.65 -4.31
CA ASP A 181 12.23 -15.84 -3.26
C ASP A 181 12.01 -14.81 -2.15
N LEU A 182 11.77 -15.29 -0.93
CA LEU A 182 11.53 -14.44 0.24
C LEU A 182 12.70 -13.49 0.55
N ALA A 183 13.93 -13.86 0.20
CA ALA A 183 15.10 -13.00 0.40
C ALA A 183 15.08 -11.72 -0.46
N LEU A 184 14.23 -11.66 -1.50
CA LEU A 184 14.07 -10.53 -2.40
C LEU A 184 12.78 -9.72 -2.13
N LEU A 185 12.00 -10.10 -1.10
CA LEU A 185 10.68 -9.55 -0.80
C LEU A 185 10.63 -8.79 0.53
N ASP A 186 11.76 -8.65 1.23
CA ASP A 186 11.79 -8.01 2.54
C ASP A 186 11.60 -6.48 2.49
N ASP A 187 11.20 -5.90 3.62
CA ASP A 187 10.99 -4.46 3.78
C ASP A 187 12.17 -3.76 4.51
N ARG A 188 13.40 -4.31 4.49
CA ARG A 188 14.56 -3.71 5.19
C ARG A 188 14.87 -2.29 4.71
N ILE A 189 14.70 -2.01 3.40
CA ILE A 189 14.87 -0.64 2.86
C ILE A 189 13.83 0.29 3.47
N VAL A 190 12.58 -0.12 3.50
CA VAL A 190 11.46 0.62 4.10
C VAL A 190 11.72 0.90 5.59
N ASN A 191 12.18 -0.10 6.32
CA ASN A 191 12.42 -0.03 7.76
C ASN A 191 13.73 0.71 8.12
N GLY A 192 14.55 1.09 7.12
CA GLY A 192 15.83 1.75 7.34
C GLY A 192 16.89 0.83 7.96
N THR A 193 16.75 -0.48 7.80
CA THR A 193 17.67 -1.51 8.34
C THR A 193 18.47 -2.22 7.24
N TYR A 194 18.31 -1.78 5.99
CA TYR A 194 19.10 -2.29 4.89
C TYR A 194 20.47 -1.61 4.84
N GLU A 195 21.52 -2.41 4.87
CA GLU A 195 22.89 -1.96 4.68
C GLU A 195 23.47 -2.65 3.44
N PRO A 196 23.88 -1.90 2.40
CA PRO A 196 24.53 -2.51 1.24
C PRO A 196 25.88 -3.12 1.63
N GLY A 197 26.18 -4.28 1.06
CA GLY A 197 27.49 -4.93 1.21
C GLY A 197 28.61 -4.12 0.52
N PRO A 198 29.86 -4.45 0.76
CA PRO A 198 30.99 -3.80 0.10
C PRO A 198 30.90 -3.88 -1.43
N GLY A 199 30.78 -2.73 -2.10
CA GLY A 199 30.64 -2.64 -3.55
C GLY A 199 29.23 -2.83 -4.09
N GLU A 200 28.25 -3.09 -3.25
CA GLU A 200 26.84 -3.10 -3.64
C GLU A 200 26.27 -1.68 -3.76
N PRO A 201 25.35 -1.43 -4.71
CA PRO A 201 24.72 -0.14 -4.85
C PRO A 201 23.76 0.16 -3.70
N HIS A 202 23.63 1.45 -3.36
CA HIS A 202 22.60 1.92 -2.45
C HIS A 202 21.21 1.91 -3.14
N PRO A 203 20.09 1.72 -2.40
CA PRO A 203 18.78 1.68 -3.00
C PRO A 203 18.32 3.09 -3.47
N LEU A 204 17.68 3.15 -4.65
CA LEU A 204 17.01 4.36 -5.16
C LEU A 204 15.55 4.43 -4.77
N ALA A 205 14.90 3.29 -4.53
CA ALA A 205 13.47 3.19 -4.23
C ALA A 205 13.22 2.36 -2.96
N LEU A 206 12.08 2.57 -2.32
CA LEU A 206 11.67 1.81 -1.12
C LEU A 206 11.42 0.33 -1.42
N PHE A 207 10.97 0.03 -2.64
CA PHE A 207 10.58 -1.32 -3.03
C PHE A 207 11.38 -1.80 -4.23
N THR A 208 11.83 -3.06 -4.19
CA THR A 208 12.38 -3.76 -5.35
C THR A 208 11.26 -4.19 -6.30
N ALA A 209 11.59 -4.48 -7.56
CA ALA A 209 10.62 -4.98 -8.54
C ALA A 209 9.87 -6.23 -8.06
N ALA A 210 10.57 -7.20 -7.49
CA ALA A 210 9.96 -8.42 -6.97
C ALA A 210 8.98 -8.15 -5.81
N ARG A 211 9.32 -7.19 -4.90
CA ARG A 211 8.45 -6.78 -3.80
C ARG A 211 7.17 -6.10 -4.31
N VAL A 212 7.28 -5.30 -5.38
CA VAL A 212 6.13 -4.69 -6.04
C VAL A 212 5.23 -5.76 -6.65
N ASP A 213 5.78 -6.63 -7.51
CA ASP A 213 5.00 -7.68 -8.18
C ASP A 213 4.30 -8.61 -7.19
N PHE A 214 4.99 -9.02 -6.13
CA PHE A 214 4.38 -9.80 -5.06
C PHE A 214 3.15 -9.08 -4.48
N SER A 215 3.25 -7.79 -4.20
CA SER A 215 2.14 -7.02 -3.67
C SER A 215 0.98 -6.88 -4.65
N LEU A 216 1.24 -6.66 -5.94
CA LEU A 216 0.19 -6.56 -6.95
C LEU A 216 -0.62 -7.86 -7.02
N HIS A 217 0.04 -9.02 -7.04
CA HIS A 217 -0.63 -10.33 -7.02
C HIS A 217 -1.43 -10.55 -5.73
N ARG A 218 -0.90 -10.15 -4.58
CA ARG A 218 -1.61 -10.25 -3.29
C ARG A 218 -2.81 -9.31 -3.23
N LEU A 219 -2.70 -8.10 -3.78
CA LEU A 219 -3.84 -7.17 -3.88
C LEU A 219 -4.98 -7.79 -4.67
N LYS A 220 -4.72 -8.31 -5.87
CA LYS A 220 -5.77 -8.99 -6.66
C LYS A 220 -6.43 -10.13 -5.90
N HIS A 221 -5.62 -10.94 -5.17
CA HIS A 221 -6.12 -12.04 -4.36
C HIS A 221 -7.04 -11.56 -3.22
N TYR A 222 -6.63 -10.52 -2.49
CA TYR A 222 -7.38 -10.05 -1.32
C TYR A 222 -8.60 -9.20 -1.68
N THR A 223 -8.52 -8.43 -2.77
CA THR A 223 -9.55 -7.43 -3.10
C THR A 223 -10.51 -7.87 -4.20
N ALA A 224 -10.17 -8.90 -4.97
CA ALA A 224 -10.81 -9.34 -6.21
C ALA A 224 -10.91 -8.23 -7.27
N THR A 225 -10.10 -7.17 -7.17
CA THR A 225 -9.99 -6.12 -8.19
C THR A 225 -8.55 -6.01 -8.70
N SER A 226 -8.37 -5.67 -9.98
CA SER A 226 -7.04 -5.39 -10.50
C SER A 226 -6.40 -4.21 -9.77
N PRO A 227 -5.11 -4.28 -9.41
CA PRO A 227 -4.39 -3.15 -8.84
C PRO A 227 -4.41 -1.89 -9.73
N THR A 228 -4.64 -2.03 -11.03
CA THR A 228 -4.76 -0.90 -11.98
C THR A 228 -5.99 -0.01 -11.72
N HIS A 229 -6.96 -0.50 -10.95
CA HIS A 229 -8.14 0.28 -10.59
C HIS A 229 -7.95 1.14 -9.34
N VAL A 230 -6.92 0.85 -8.53
CA VAL A 230 -6.67 1.58 -7.29
C VAL A 230 -6.40 3.05 -7.57
N GLN A 231 -7.04 3.91 -6.79
CA GLN A 231 -6.91 5.35 -6.87
C GLN A 231 -5.97 5.90 -5.81
N ASN A 232 -5.47 7.11 -6.01
CA ASN A 232 -4.44 7.71 -5.16
C ASN A 232 -4.91 8.10 -3.76
N TYR A 233 -6.22 8.12 -3.50
CA TYR A 233 -6.81 8.40 -2.19
C TYR A 233 -7.53 7.15 -1.69
N VAL A 234 -7.12 6.61 -0.54
CA VAL A 234 -7.61 5.33 -0.04
C VAL A 234 -8.35 5.50 1.29
N LEU A 235 -9.59 5.02 1.34
CA LEU A 235 -10.37 4.89 2.56
C LEU A 235 -10.36 3.44 3.03
N TYR A 236 -10.02 3.22 4.29
CA TYR A 236 -10.14 1.91 4.93
C TYR A 236 -11.32 1.90 5.89
N THR A 237 -12.01 0.78 5.95
CA THR A 237 -13.04 0.52 6.96
C THR A 237 -13.04 -0.95 7.34
N ASN A 238 -13.53 -1.26 8.53
CA ASN A 238 -13.73 -2.63 9.00
C ASN A 238 -15.22 -3.03 9.06
N TYR A 239 -16.12 -2.19 8.52
CA TYR A 239 -17.56 -2.41 8.55
C TYR A 239 -18.20 -2.41 7.15
N GLN A 240 -19.02 -3.43 6.88
CA GLN A 240 -19.73 -3.56 5.60
C GLN A 240 -20.71 -2.39 5.34
N PHE A 241 -21.30 -1.80 6.37
CA PHE A 241 -22.23 -0.68 6.20
C PHE A 241 -21.62 0.52 5.46
N TYR A 242 -20.34 0.84 5.68
CA TYR A 242 -19.66 1.90 4.92
C TYR A 242 -19.50 1.54 3.44
N ILE A 243 -19.23 0.26 3.17
CA ILE A 243 -19.13 -0.22 1.79
C ILE A 243 -20.48 -0.11 1.09
N ASP A 244 -21.56 -0.50 1.75
CA ASP A 244 -22.92 -0.44 1.20
C ASP A 244 -23.29 1.01 0.81
N GLU A 245 -22.96 1.97 1.67
CA GLU A 245 -23.18 3.40 1.38
C GLU A 245 -22.23 3.92 0.29
N PHE A 246 -20.97 3.47 0.26
CA PHE A 246 -20.03 3.85 -0.80
C PHE A 246 -20.45 3.30 -2.17
N VAL A 247 -20.97 2.07 -2.22
CA VAL A 247 -21.54 1.48 -3.45
C VAL A 247 -22.75 2.29 -3.93
N LYS A 248 -23.66 2.67 -3.01
CA LYS A 248 -24.81 3.54 -3.36
C LYS A 248 -24.32 4.89 -3.93
N LEU A 249 -23.34 5.51 -3.27
CA LEU A 249 -22.73 6.76 -3.73
C LEU A 249 -22.10 6.61 -5.11
N GLY A 250 -21.27 5.57 -5.31
CA GLY A 250 -20.61 5.30 -6.59
C GLY A 250 -21.61 5.12 -7.73
N ARG A 251 -22.60 4.27 -7.53
CA ARG A 251 -23.67 4.05 -8.53
C ARG A 251 -24.49 5.31 -8.79
N LYS A 252 -24.78 6.12 -7.76
CA LYS A 252 -25.47 7.42 -7.92
C LYS A 252 -24.63 8.40 -8.73
N ILE A 253 -23.32 8.44 -8.55
CA ILE A 253 -22.42 9.31 -9.35
C ILE A 253 -22.40 8.85 -10.81
N MET A 254 -22.42 7.55 -11.07
CA MET A 254 -22.41 6.99 -12.43
C MET A 254 -23.75 7.20 -13.17
N SER A 255 -24.87 7.30 -12.44
CA SER A 255 -26.19 7.47 -13.06
C SER A 255 -26.37 8.86 -13.69
N LYS A 256 -27.16 8.92 -14.76
CA LYS A 256 -27.51 10.16 -15.48
C LYS A 256 -28.20 11.17 -14.55
N THR A 257 -27.93 12.46 -14.76
CA THR A 257 -28.64 13.57 -14.12
C THR A 257 -28.89 14.69 -15.11
N ASP A 258 -30.04 15.37 -14.96
CA ASP A 258 -30.41 16.53 -15.78
C ASP A 258 -29.95 17.85 -15.13
N ASP A 259 -29.64 17.86 -13.84
CA ASP A 259 -29.09 19.01 -13.13
C ASP A 259 -27.64 19.29 -13.58
N GLU A 260 -27.38 20.50 -14.09
CA GLU A 260 -26.12 20.87 -14.73
C GLU A 260 -24.96 20.90 -13.73
N GLU A 261 -25.17 21.41 -12.54
CA GLU A 261 -24.13 21.48 -11.49
C GLU A 261 -23.75 20.08 -11.02
N THR A 262 -24.73 19.24 -10.75
CA THR A 262 -24.55 17.83 -10.39
C THR A 262 -23.85 17.06 -11.50
N ARG A 263 -24.24 17.30 -12.76
CA ARG A 263 -23.61 16.64 -13.92
C ARG A 263 -22.14 17.02 -14.05
N LYS A 264 -21.80 18.31 -13.88
CA LYS A 264 -20.41 18.78 -13.89
C LYS A 264 -19.58 18.05 -12.83
N TYR A 265 -20.07 17.97 -11.61
CA TYR A 265 -19.40 17.23 -10.53
C TYR A 265 -19.24 15.74 -10.87
N ARG A 266 -20.32 15.07 -11.31
CA ARG A 266 -20.28 13.64 -11.65
C ARG A 266 -19.34 13.35 -12.81
N SER A 267 -19.24 14.23 -13.80
CA SER A 267 -18.38 14.09 -14.98
C SER A 267 -16.88 14.14 -14.66
N GLU A 268 -16.48 14.50 -13.44
CA GLU A 268 -15.10 14.37 -13.00
C GLU A 268 -14.68 12.90 -12.80
N TYR A 269 -15.65 11.99 -12.65
CA TYR A 269 -15.41 10.56 -12.49
C TYR A 269 -15.65 9.80 -13.79
N THR A 270 -14.85 8.78 -14.06
CA THR A 270 -14.94 7.99 -15.30
C THR A 270 -15.77 6.73 -15.13
N SER A 271 -15.58 6.03 -14.03
CA SER A 271 -16.26 4.76 -13.76
C SER A 271 -16.26 4.43 -12.28
N PHE A 272 -17.11 3.49 -11.90
CA PHE A 272 -17.11 2.84 -10.59
C PHE A 272 -16.80 1.35 -10.76
N VAL A 273 -15.82 0.82 -10.01
CA VAL A 273 -15.37 -0.57 -10.12
C VAL A 273 -15.63 -1.29 -8.82
N GLU A 274 -16.24 -2.47 -8.91
CA GLU A 274 -16.59 -3.38 -7.82
C GLU A 274 -15.78 -4.68 -7.91
N PRO A 275 -15.73 -5.53 -6.84
CA PRO A 275 -15.04 -6.80 -6.85
C PRO A 275 -15.42 -7.68 -8.06
N GLY A 276 -14.41 -8.34 -8.66
CA GLY A 276 -14.54 -9.08 -9.91
C GLY A 276 -14.25 -8.22 -11.14
N ASP A 277 -13.72 -7.00 -10.94
CA ASP A 277 -13.49 -5.98 -11.96
C ASP A 277 -14.79 -5.60 -12.68
N VAL A 278 -15.92 -5.63 -11.96
CA VAL A 278 -17.21 -5.19 -12.49
C VAL A 278 -17.21 -3.67 -12.61
N ILE A 279 -17.24 -3.17 -13.84
CA ILE A 279 -17.10 -1.75 -14.16
C ILE A 279 -18.47 -1.16 -14.51
N THR A 280 -18.86 -0.12 -13.80
CA THR A 280 -20.01 0.74 -14.16
C THR A 280 -19.47 2.05 -14.73
N GLY A 281 -19.72 2.32 -16.01
CA GLY A 281 -19.33 3.55 -16.68
C GLY A 281 -20.20 4.73 -16.27
N ASN A 282 -19.70 5.95 -16.49
CA ASN A 282 -20.42 7.17 -16.13
C ASN A 282 -21.33 7.65 -17.29
N GLU A 283 -22.64 7.55 -17.12
CA GLU A 283 -23.65 7.96 -18.09
C GLU A 283 -23.64 9.47 -18.42
N ASN A 284 -22.97 10.28 -17.59
CA ASN A 284 -22.89 11.73 -17.78
C ASN A 284 -21.78 12.17 -18.75
N LEU A 285 -20.90 11.25 -19.20
CA LEU A 285 -19.77 11.57 -20.08
C LEU A 285 -20.09 11.53 -21.57
N GLY A 286 -21.31 11.11 -21.98
CA GLY A 286 -21.80 11.23 -23.35
C GLY A 286 -21.08 10.36 -24.39
N GLY A 287 -20.42 9.29 -24.02
CA GLY A 287 -19.76 8.31 -24.89
C GLY A 287 -20.51 6.98 -24.97
N VAL A 288 -20.20 6.17 -25.99
CA VAL A 288 -20.58 4.75 -26.00
C VAL A 288 -19.83 4.10 -24.86
N GLN A 289 -20.56 3.60 -23.87
CA GLN A 289 -19.95 2.81 -22.79
C GLN A 289 -19.39 1.52 -23.41
N GLU A 290 -18.09 1.29 -23.28
CA GLU A 290 -17.53 -0.03 -23.55
C GLU A 290 -18.28 -1.05 -22.68
N GLU A 291 -18.65 -2.18 -23.29
CA GLU A 291 -19.34 -3.26 -22.57
C GLU A 291 -18.59 -3.59 -21.29
N LEU A 292 -19.32 -3.61 -20.20
CA LEU A 292 -18.84 -3.85 -18.85
C LEU A 292 -18.07 -5.18 -18.81
N GLN A 293 -16.77 -5.09 -18.60
CA GLN A 293 -15.93 -6.27 -18.42
C GLN A 293 -15.84 -6.55 -16.92
N GLY A 294 -15.96 -7.81 -16.57
CA GLY A 294 -15.84 -8.30 -15.21
C GLY A 294 -17.03 -9.16 -14.79
N VAL A 295 -16.77 -10.05 -13.86
CA VAL A 295 -17.78 -10.96 -13.30
C VAL A 295 -17.73 -10.88 -11.79
N ALA A 296 -18.86 -10.52 -11.19
CA ALA A 296 -19.00 -10.48 -9.75
C ALA A 296 -18.62 -11.86 -9.15
N PRO A 297 -17.74 -11.93 -8.15
CA PRO A 297 -17.35 -13.17 -7.55
C PRO A 297 -18.54 -13.80 -6.80
N ALA A 298 -18.67 -15.14 -6.85
CA ALA A 298 -19.73 -15.86 -6.15
C ALA A 298 -19.68 -15.63 -4.62
N ARG A 299 -18.51 -15.32 -4.08
CA ARG A 299 -18.27 -14.87 -2.70
C ARG A 299 -17.32 -13.70 -2.72
N LEU A 300 -17.60 -12.70 -1.89
CA LEU A 300 -16.68 -11.58 -1.71
C LEU A 300 -15.32 -12.11 -1.18
N PRO A 301 -14.21 -11.49 -1.64
CA PRO A 301 -12.89 -11.80 -1.14
C PRO A 301 -12.76 -11.32 0.33
N GLN A 302 -11.61 -11.62 0.94
CA GLN A 302 -11.38 -11.27 2.34
C GLN A 302 -11.41 -9.75 2.60
N MET A 303 -10.92 -8.96 1.65
CA MET A 303 -10.79 -7.49 1.76
C MET A 303 -11.27 -6.82 0.46
N PRO A 304 -12.58 -6.87 0.16
CA PRO A 304 -13.10 -6.35 -1.10
C PRO A 304 -12.82 -4.86 -1.25
N ALA A 305 -12.34 -4.47 -2.44
CA ALA A 305 -12.06 -3.08 -2.79
C ALA A 305 -13.04 -2.55 -3.83
N TYR A 306 -13.34 -1.26 -3.73
CA TYR A 306 -14.26 -0.51 -4.58
C TYR A 306 -13.57 0.77 -5.03
N HIS A 307 -13.71 1.13 -6.31
CA HIS A 307 -12.95 2.24 -6.88
C HIS A 307 -13.86 3.22 -7.60
N LEU A 308 -13.96 4.42 -7.06
CA LEU A 308 -14.60 5.56 -7.72
C LEU A 308 -13.50 6.30 -8.49
N LYS A 309 -13.40 6.02 -9.80
CA LYS A 309 -12.24 6.37 -10.63
C LYS A 309 -12.33 7.75 -11.24
N ARG A 310 -11.19 8.44 -11.27
CA ARG A 310 -10.91 9.61 -12.11
C ARG A 310 -9.85 9.25 -13.15
N ALA A 311 -9.83 9.95 -14.27
CA ALA A 311 -8.91 9.67 -15.38
C ALA A 311 -7.43 9.82 -14.99
N ASP A 312 -7.12 10.72 -14.07
CA ASP A 312 -5.78 11.01 -13.57
C ASP A 312 -5.38 10.17 -12.34
N GLY A 313 -6.19 9.18 -11.96
CA GLY A 313 -5.97 8.36 -10.77
C GLY A 313 -6.27 9.07 -9.43
N SER A 314 -6.74 10.32 -9.44
CA SER A 314 -7.04 11.09 -8.24
C SER A 314 -8.41 10.80 -7.60
N GLY A 315 -9.05 9.72 -8.01
CA GLY A 315 -10.30 9.24 -7.42
C GLY A 315 -10.10 8.60 -6.05
N ILE A 316 -11.12 7.87 -5.59
CA ILE A 316 -11.14 7.26 -4.25
C ILE A 316 -11.27 5.75 -4.37
N THR A 317 -10.38 5.03 -3.70
CA THR A 317 -10.52 3.59 -3.43
C THR A 317 -11.00 3.39 -2.00
N MET A 318 -12.02 2.56 -1.81
CA MET A 318 -12.48 2.15 -0.48
C MET A 318 -12.32 0.64 -0.31
N ILE A 319 -11.75 0.23 0.83
CA ILE A 319 -11.45 -1.18 1.11
C ILE A 319 -12.05 -1.58 2.46
N ASN A 320 -12.84 -2.67 2.44
CA ASN A 320 -13.24 -3.32 3.69
C ASN A 320 -12.11 -4.25 4.12
N ILE A 321 -11.37 -3.86 5.15
CA ILE A 321 -10.21 -4.62 5.63
C ILE A 321 -10.60 -5.74 6.61
N GLY A 322 -11.88 -5.81 7.01
CA GLY A 322 -12.30 -6.66 8.13
C GLY A 322 -11.75 -6.15 9.47
N VAL A 323 -11.95 -6.93 10.53
CA VAL A 323 -11.57 -6.56 11.89
C VAL A 323 -10.18 -7.09 12.24
N GLY A 324 -9.37 -6.24 12.85
CA GLY A 324 -8.12 -6.59 13.51
C GLY A 324 -6.85 -6.02 12.87
N PRO A 325 -5.81 -5.80 13.69
CA PRO A 325 -4.59 -5.12 13.28
C PRO A 325 -3.80 -5.92 12.23
N SER A 326 -3.84 -7.25 12.27
CA SER A 326 -3.18 -8.11 11.27
C SER A 326 -3.76 -7.91 9.86
N ASN A 327 -5.08 -7.71 9.75
CA ASN A 327 -5.74 -7.39 8.48
C ASN A 327 -5.33 -5.99 7.99
N ALA A 328 -5.33 -5.01 8.90
CA ALA A 328 -4.88 -3.65 8.62
C ALA A 328 -3.43 -3.63 8.10
N LYS A 329 -2.53 -4.39 8.75
CA LYS A 329 -1.15 -4.55 8.29
C LYS A 329 -1.09 -5.16 6.89
N THR A 330 -1.79 -6.27 6.68
CA THR A 330 -1.76 -7.00 5.41
C THR A 330 -2.12 -6.10 4.22
N ILE A 331 -3.24 -5.39 4.30
CA ILE A 331 -3.68 -4.58 3.16
C ILE A 331 -2.80 -3.34 2.94
N THR A 332 -2.37 -2.68 4.01
CA THR A 332 -1.50 -1.51 3.91
C THR A 332 -0.09 -1.85 3.43
N ASP A 333 0.47 -3.01 3.80
CA ASP A 333 1.73 -3.52 3.26
C ASP A 333 1.69 -3.68 1.72
N HIS A 334 0.54 -4.04 1.17
CA HIS A 334 0.42 -4.25 -0.27
C HIS A 334 -0.02 -2.99 -1.04
N ILE A 335 -0.93 -2.19 -0.49
CA ILE A 335 -1.35 -0.92 -1.12
C ILE A 335 -0.19 0.09 -1.20
N ALA A 336 0.75 0.04 -0.26
CA ALA A 336 1.88 0.96 -0.22
C ALA A 336 2.72 0.98 -1.50
N VAL A 337 2.84 -0.14 -2.21
CA VAL A 337 3.62 -0.19 -3.46
C VAL A 337 3.02 0.63 -4.60
N LEU A 338 1.71 0.93 -4.53
CA LEU A 338 1.00 1.79 -5.46
C LEU A 338 1.16 3.29 -5.14
N ARG A 339 1.82 3.61 -4.01
CA ARG A 339 2.18 4.97 -3.58
C ARG A 339 1.00 5.93 -3.53
N PRO A 340 -0.08 5.59 -2.77
CA PRO A 340 -1.22 6.49 -2.65
C PRO A 340 -0.79 7.84 -2.04
N HIS A 341 -1.50 8.89 -2.42
CA HIS A 341 -1.23 10.25 -1.94
C HIS A 341 -1.66 10.43 -0.48
N ALA A 342 -2.70 9.71 -0.06
CA ALA A 342 -3.12 9.62 1.32
C ALA A 342 -3.99 8.39 1.56
N TRP A 343 -4.02 7.92 2.80
CA TRP A 343 -5.00 6.98 3.26
C TRP A 343 -5.61 7.36 4.61
N ILE A 344 -6.89 7.08 4.80
CA ILE A 344 -7.63 7.41 6.02
C ILE A 344 -8.41 6.19 6.49
N MET A 345 -8.36 5.92 7.80
CA MET A 345 -9.23 4.96 8.46
C MET A 345 -10.54 5.64 8.87
N LEU A 346 -11.66 5.07 8.43
CA LEU A 346 -13.01 5.38 8.86
C LEU A 346 -13.59 4.16 9.56
N GLY A 347 -13.92 4.27 10.84
CA GLY A 347 -14.44 3.15 11.61
C GLY A 347 -15.15 3.59 12.87
N HIS A 348 -15.44 2.62 13.71
CA HIS A 348 -16.02 2.84 15.00
C HIS A 348 -15.02 2.59 16.12
N CYS A 349 -15.26 3.19 17.28
CA CYS A 349 -14.42 3.01 18.45
C CYS A 349 -15.24 2.93 19.73
N ALA A 350 -14.67 2.33 20.76
CA ALA A 350 -15.12 2.51 22.12
C ALA A 350 -14.67 3.89 22.62
N GLY A 351 -15.62 4.72 23.07
CA GLY A 351 -15.35 6.00 23.72
C GLY A 351 -14.87 5.78 25.15
N LEU A 352 -13.74 6.37 25.53
CA LEU A 352 -13.12 6.18 26.84
C LEU A 352 -13.42 7.31 27.84
N ARG A 353 -14.09 8.36 27.39
CA ARG A 353 -14.41 9.52 28.24
C ARG A 353 -15.91 9.61 28.51
N ASN A 354 -16.26 9.84 29.76
CA ASN A 354 -17.67 9.98 30.18
C ASN A 354 -18.43 11.07 29.41
N THR A 355 -17.71 12.14 29.03
CA THR A 355 -18.28 13.28 28.30
C THR A 355 -18.52 13.03 26.81
N GLN A 356 -18.07 11.92 26.26
CA GLN A 356 -18.39 11.52 24.88
C GLN A 356 -19.82 10.97 24.81
N ARG A 357 -20.43 11.14 23.66
CA ARG A 357 -21.74 10.57 23.33
C ARG A 357 -21.61 9.58 22.18
N LEU A 358 -22.53 8.65 22.08
CA LEU A 358 -22.64 7.80 20.90
C LEU A 358 -22.87 8.70 19.67
N GLY A 359 -22.08 8.51 18.62
CA GLY A 359 -22.10 9.34 17.42
C GLY A 359 -21.09 10.47 17.40
N ASP A 360 -20.43 10.78 18.51
CA ASP A 360 -19.33 11.74 18.49
C ASP A 360 -18.18 11.22 17.63
N TYR A 361 -17.52 12.13 16.93
CA TYR A 361 -16.31 11.80 16.17
C TYR A 361 -15.05 11.93 17.01
N VAL A 362 -14.08 11.08 16.73
CA VAL A 362 -12.73 11.12 17.30
C VAL A 362 -11.73 11.29 16.18
N LEU A 363 -11.09 12.45 16.13
CA LEU A 363 -9.97 12.75 15.25
C LEU A 363 -8.67 12.36 15.97
N ALA A 364 -8.00 11.32 15.47
CA ALA A 364 -6.77 10.86 16.08
C ALA A 364 -5.61 11.82 15.82
N HIS A 365 -4.94 12.30 16.87
CA HIS A 365 -3.72 13.09 16.77
C HIS A 365 -2.47 12.39 17.29
N GLY A 366 -2.60 11.22 17.86
CA GLY A 366 -1.55 10.33 18.33
C GLY A 366 -2.09 8.92 18.48
N TYR A 367 -1.21 7.93 18.48
CA TYR A 367 -1.57 6.52 18.45
C TYR A 367 -0.82 5.75 19.53
N VAL A 368 -1.53 4.90 20.27
CA VAL A 368 -0.96 3.93 21.20
C VAL A 368 -1.05 2.56 20.55
N ARG A 369 0.09 1.91 20.37
CA ARG A 369 0.25 0.66 19.64
C ARG A 369 0.24 -0.53 20.63
N GLU A 370 -0.95 -0.90 21.10
CA GLU A 370 -1.17 -2.12 21.89
C GLU A 370 -1.61 -3.30 20.99
N ASP A 371 -1.46 -3.13 19.69
CA ASP A 371 -1.78 -4.11 18.65
C ASP A 371 -0.60 -5.05 18.33
N HIS A 372 0.63 -4.67 18.66
CA HIS A 372 1.87 -5.45 18.61
C HIS A 372 2.27 -6.05 17.24
N VAL A 373 1.51 -5.81 16.18
CA VAL A 373 1.75 -6.45 14.86
C VAL A 373 2.93 -5.88 14.09
N LEU A 374 3.40 -4.68 14.48
CA LEU A 374 4.52 -3.99 13.83
C LEU A 374 5.74 -3.81 14.75
N ASP A 375 5.78 -4.43 15.92
CA ASP A 375 6.86 -4.18 16.90
C ASP A 375 8.24 -4.59 16.39
N ALA A 376 8.31 -5.63 15.55
CA ALA A 376 9.55 -6.06 14.91
C ALA A 376 10.01 -5.11 13.77
N ASP A 377 9.07 -4.46 13.08
CA ASP A 377 9.33 -3.59 11.92
C ASP A 377 9.54 -2.13 12.33
N LEU A 378 8.87 -1.71 13.40
CA LEU A 378 8.86 -0.33 13.91
C LEU A 378 8.84 -0.34 15.44
N PRO A 379 9.98 -0.12 16.10
CA PRO A 379 10.09 -0.13 17.56
C PRO A 379 9.08 0.79 18.26
N LEU A 380 8.56 0.39 19.43
CA LEU A 380 7.50 1.11 20.15
C LEU A 380 7.91 2.52 20.61
N TRP A 381 9.20 2.81 20.77
CA TRP A 381 9.70 4.14 21.17
C TRP A 381 9.57 5.18 20.05
N ILE A 382 9.32 4.75 18.79
CA ILE A 382 9.13 5.68 17.66
C ILE A 382 7.70 6.26 17.74
N PRO A 383 7.57 7.60 17.90
CA PRO A 383 6.25 8.22 17.93
C PRO A 383 5.61 8.20 16.54
N ILE A 384 4.30 7.98 16.49
CA ILE A 384 3.50 8.09 15.26
C ILE A 384 2.71 9.41 15.33
N PRO A 385 3.21 10.49 14.71
CA PRO A 385 2.59 11.80 14.81
C PRO A 385 1.40 11.93 13.86
N ALA A 386 0.43 12.74 14.22
CA ALA A 386 -0.58 13.19 13.27
C ALA A 386 0.05 14.13 12.22
N LEU A 387 -0.48 14.09 11.01
CA LEU A 387 -0.08 14.97 9.92
C LEU A 387 -1.02 16.17 9.85
N ALA A 388 -0.47 17.38 10.00
CA ALA A 388 -1.26 18.60 10.11
C ALA A 388 -2.19 18.81 8.90
N GLU A 389 -1.73 18.51 7.70
CA GLU A 389 -2.50 18.66 6.46
C GLU A 389 -3.73 17.75 6.45
N VAL A 390 -3.58 16.52 6.95
CA VAL A 390 -4.68 15.54 7.06
C VAL A 390 -5.63 15.92 8.20
N GLN A 391 -5.10 16.38 9.34
CA GLN A 391 -5.92 16.86 10.46
C GLN A 391 -6.83 18.01 10.05
N VAL A 392 -6.27 19.02 9.37
CA VAL A 392 -7.03 20.19 8.88
C VAL A 392 -8.09 19.78 7.85
N ALA A 393 -7.78 18.83 6.95
CA ALA A 393 -8.75 18.34 5.98
C ALA A 393 -9.92 17.60 6.65
N LEU A 394 -9.64 16.73 7.62
CA LEU A 394 -10.65 16.00 8.39
C LEU A 394 -11.53 16.95 9.22
N GLU A 395 -10.93 17.89 9.95
CA GLU A 395 -11.69 18.88 10.73
C GLU A 395 -12.64 19.71 9.85
N LYS A 396 -12.13 20.21 8.71
CA LYS A 396 -12.95 20.94 7.73
C LYS A 396 -14.05 20.09 7.14
N ALA A 397 -13.78 18.83 6.85
CA ALA A 397 -14.78 17.91 6.33
C ALA A 397 -15.91 17.67 7.33
N VAL A 398 -15.57 17.45 8.61
CA VAL A 398 -16.59 17.34 9.68
C VAL A 398 -17.42 18.63 9.75
N ALA A 399 -16.77 19.80 9.79
CA ALA A 399 -17.48 21.09 9.85
C ALA A 399 -18.44 21.29 8.66
N GLN A 400 -17.98 21.00 7.45
CA GLN A 400 -18.79 21.18 6.22
C GLN A 400 -19.99 20.23 6.18
N VAL A 401 -19.80 18.96 6.53
CA VAL A 401 -20.87 17.94 6.47
C VAL A 401 -21.87 18.11 7.61
N THR A 402 -21.38 18.39 8.82
CA THR A 402 -22.27 18.59 9.98
C THR A 402 -22.87 19.99 10.06
N LYS A 403 -22.29 20.97 9.34
CA LYS A 403 -22.62 22.39 9.38
C LYS A 403 -22.44 22.99 10.78
N LEU A 404 -21.49 22.47 11.55
CA LEU A 404 -21.13 22.94 12.89
C LEU A 404 -19.79 23.65 12.88
N GLU A 405 -19.64 24.67 13.73
CA GLU A 405 -18.42 25.47 13.84
C GLU A 405 -18.06 25.73 15.33
N GLY A 406 -16.83 26.16 15.55
CA GLY A 406 -16.33 26.62 16.84
C GLY A 406 -16.55 25.61 17.97
N VAL A 407 -17.27 26.00 19.01
CA VAL A 407 -17.51 25.18 20.21
C VAL A 407 -18.43 24.02 19.92
N ASP A 408 -19.44 24.20 19.06
CA ASP A 408 -20.40 23.14 18.72
C ASP A 408 -19.73 22.01 17.95
N LEU A 409 -18.81 22.35 17.02
CA LEU A 409 -17.97 21.35 16.36
C LEU A 409 -17.13 20.55 17.36
N LYS A 410 -16.53 21.23 18.35
CA LYS A 410 -15.74 20.56 19.41
C LYS A 410 -16.57 19.67 20.34
N HIS A 411 -17.86 19.91 20.45
CA HIS A 411 -18.74 19.03 21.22
C HIS A 411 -18.98 17.69 20.52
N VAL A 412 -19.04 17.68 19.18
CA VAL A 412 -19.30 16.46 18.38
C VAL A 412 -18.04 15.82 17.82
N MET A 413 -16.93 16.56 17.70
CA MET A 413 -15.65 16.03 17.26
C MET A 413 -14.56 16.34 18.29
N ARG A 414 -13.97 15.29 18.84
CA ARG A 414 -12.88 15.39 19.81
C ARG A 414 -11.57 14.97 19.19
N THR A 415 -10.55 15.79 19.37
CA THR A 415 -9.20 15.45 18.96
C THR A 415 -8.44 14.85 20.14
N GLY A 416 -7.84 13.67 19.96
CA GLY A 416 -7.14 12.99 21.03
C GLY A 416 -6.37 11.75 20.59
N THR A 417 -5.71 11.11 21.55
CA THR A 417 -4.98 9.87 21.32
C THR A 417 -5.96 8.70 21.16
N VAL A 418 -5.72 7.88 20.14
CA VAL A 418 -6.43 6.62 19.90
C VAL A 418 -5.51 5.46 20.28
N ALA A 419 -5.99 4.51 21.06
CA ALA A 419 -5.31 3.26 21.34
C ALA A 419 -5.87 2.16 20.46
N SER A 420 -5.00 1.38 19.82
CA SER A 420 -5.39 0.18 19.06
C SER A 420 -4.88 -1.06 19.77
N VAL A 421 -5.76 -2.07 19.92
CA VAL A 421 -5.46 -3.33 20.60
C VAL A 421 -5.64 -4.52 19.67
N ASP A 422 -4.97 -5.62 19.96
CA ASP A 422 -5.10 -6.89 19.25
C ASP A 422 -6.23 -7.78 19.81
N ASN A 423 -6.63 -7.56 21.06
CA ASN A 423 -7.63 -8.35 21.75
C ASN A 423 -9.02 -7.73 21.63
N ARG A 424 -9.87 -8.30 20.81
CA ARG A 424 -11.26 -7.85 20.62
C ARG A 424 -12.12 -7.92 21.90
N ASN A 425 -11.80 -8.85 22.79
CA ASN A 425 -12.54 -9.07 24.04
C ASN A 425 -11.71 -8.60 25.24
N TRP A 426 -11.10 -7.42 25.12
CA TRP A 426 -10.28 -6.83 26.17
C TRP A 426 -11.05 -6.62 27.48
N GLU A 427 -12.37 -6.43 27.42
CA GLU A 427 -13.26 -6.27 28.56
C GLU A 427 -13.37 -7.53 29.44
N LEU A 428 -13.00 -8.70 28.91
CA LEU A 428 -13.01 -9.96 29.66
C LEU A 428 -11.74 -10.18 30.49
N ARG A 429 -10.74 -9.30 30.38
CA ARG A 429 -9.56 -9.29 31.24
C ARG A 429 -9.85 -8.61 32.59
N ASP A 430 -8.93 -8.78 33.56
CA ASP A 430 -8.96 -7.95 34.77
C ASP A 430 -8.92 -6.46 34.34
N HIS A 431 -10.02 -5.76 34.58
CA HIS A 431 -10.23 -4.40 34.07
C HIS A 431 -9.23 -3.37 34.62
N ARG A 432 -8.55 -3.65 35.74
CA ARG A 432 -7.62 -2.70 36.39
C ARG A 432 -6.43 -2.39 35.52
N GLU A 433 -5.84 -3.38 34.89
CA GLU A 433 -4.66 -3.21 34.05
C GLU A 433 -4.97 -2.41 32.76
N PRO A 434 -5.93 -2.78 31.91
CA PRO A 434 -6.28 -1.98 30.72
C PRO A 434 -6.70 -0.56 31.07
N VAL A 435 -7.51 -0.37 32.11
CA VAL A 435 -7.96 0.98 32.54
C VAL A 435 -6.77 1.83 32.99
N GLN A 436 -5.82 1.27 33.72
CA GLN A 436 -4.61 1.99 34.12
C GLN A 436 -3.77 2.41 32.91
N ARG A 437 -3.50 1.51 31.96
CA ARG A 437 -2.72 1.79 30.75
C ARG A 437 -3.39 2.84 29.88
N LEU A 438 -4.69 2.70 29.62
CA LEU A 438 -5.49 3.68 28.85
C LEU A 438 -5.54 5.05 29.54
N SER A 439 -5.60 5.06 30.89
CA SER A 439 -5.55 6.30 31.67
C SER A 439 -4.18 6.97 31.57
N GLN A 440 -3.08 6.21 31.66
CA GLN A 440 -1.72 6.73 31.55
C GLN A 440 -1.44 7.29 30.15
N SER A 441 -1.90 6.62 29.09
CA SER A 441 -1.74 7.06 27.69
C SER A 441 -2.59 8.28 27.34
N ARG A 442 -3.54 8.64 28.18
CA ARG A 442 -4.55 9.69 27.91
C ARG A 442 -5.42 9.40 26.67
N ALA A 443 -5.49 8.15 26.23
CA ALA A 443 -6.34 7.76 25.12
C ALA A 443 -7.81 8.16 25.39
N ILE A 444 -8.48 8.62 24.34
CA ILE A 444 -9.90 9.00 24.38
C ILE A 444 -10.78 8.03 23.60
N ALA A 445 -10.18 7.18 22.80
CA ALA A 445 -10.84 6.13 22.03
C ALA A 445 -9.99 4.87 21.96
N LEU A 446 -10.66 3.74 21.79
CA LEU A 446 -10.05 2.43 21.58
C LEU A 446 -10.64 1.78 20.33
N ASP A 447 -9.78 1.30 19.45
CA ASP A 447 -10.13 0.50 18.28
C ASP A 447 -9.17 -0.69 18.09
N MET A 448 -9.09 -1.26 16.90
CA MET A 448 -8.20 -2.38 16.61
C MET A 448 -7.27 -2.14 15.40
N GLU A 449 -7.44 -1.09 14.62
CA GLU A 449 -6.77 -0.94 13.33
C GLU A 449 -6.01 0.37 13.14
N SER A 450 -6.45 1.44 13.77
CA SER A 450 -5.96 2.80 13.48
C SER A 450 -4.47 2.98 13.69
N ALA A 451 -3.91 2.43 14.78
CA ALA A 451 -2.49 2.56 15.05
C ALA A 451 -1.63 1.78 14.04
N THR A 452 -2.08 0.60 13.61
CA THR A 452 -1.40 -0.18 12.55
C THR A 452 -1.43 0.58 11.21
N ILE A 453 -2.57 1.13 10.81
CA ILE A 453 -2.70 1.90 9.55
C ILE A 453 -1.82 3.15 9.59
N ALA A 454 -1.81 3.86 10.72
CA ALA A 454 -0.95 5.04 10.89
C ALA A 454 0.53 4.67 10.90
N ALA A 455 0.93 3.61 11.62
CA ALA A 455 2.30 3.14 11.70
C ALA A 455 2.82 2.67 10.33
N ASN A 456 2.00 1.97 9.53
CA ASN A 456 2.36 1.62 8.16
C ASN A 456 2.41 2.84 7.24
N GLY A 457 1.55 3.85 7.42
CA GLY A 457 1.68 5.13 6.73
C GLY A 457 3.02 5.81 7.03
N PHE A 458 3.42 5.81 8.28
CA PHE A 458 4.73 6.29 8.70
C PHE A 458 5.87 5.49 8.05
N ARG A 459 5.84 4.15 8.10
CA ARG A 459 6.85 3.27 7.50
C ARG A 459 6.98 3.46 5.99
N PHE A 460 5.87 3.50 5.28
CA PHE A 460 5.83 3.56 3.81
C PHE A 460 5.81 4.99 3.25
N ARG A 461 5.92 6.01 4.08
CA ARG A 461 5.91 7.45 3.70
C ARG A 461 4.61 7.86 3.00
N VAL A 462 3.50 7.22 3.34
CA VAL A 462 2.17 7.59 2.85
C VAL A 462 1.46 8.46 3.89
N PRO A 463 1.01 9.66 3.56
CA PRO A 463 0.19 10.48 4.43
C PRO A 463 -1.04 9.75 4.94
N TYR A 464 -1.28 9.79 6.24
CA TYR A 464 -2.32 9.00 6.91
C TYR A 464 -3.15 9.84 7.87
N GLY A 465 -4.36 9.35 8.15
CA GLY A 465 -5.25 9.91 9.16
C GLY A 465 -6.26 8.89 9.64
N THR A 466 -6.96 9.26 10.72
CA THR A 466 -8.01 8.44 11.31
C THR A 466 -9.11 9.33 11.84
N LEU A 467 -10.33 9.04 11.43
CA LEU A 467 -11.56 9.58 12.03
C LEU A 467 -12.43 8.41 12.44
N LEU A 468 -12.75 8.33 13.73
CA LEU A 468 -13.60 7.28 14.27
C LEU A 468 -14.92 7.86 14.77
N CYS A 469 -15.96 7.03 14.83
CA CYS A 469 -17.24 7.35 15.41
C CYS A 469 -17.44 6.51 16.67
N VAL A 470 -17.81 7.14 17.79
CA VAL A 470 -18.06 6.45 19.06
C VAL A 470 -19.31 5.60 18.95
N SER A 471 -19.16 4.28 19.06
CA SER A 471 -20.22 3.29 18.95
C SER A 471 -20.71 2.75 20.29
N ASP A 472 -19.87 2.81 21.30
CA ASP A 472 -20.09 2.27 22.63
C ASP A 472 -19.15 2.94 23.64
N LYS A 473 -19.44 2.81 24.94
CA LYS A 473 -18.59 3.33 26.03
C LYS A 473 -18.50 2.30 27.16
N PRO A 474 -17.70 1.24 26.98
CA PRO A 474 -17.67 0.12 27.92
C PRO A 474 -17.33 0.51 29.36
N LEU A 475 -16.39 1.47 29.53
CA LEU A 475 -16.00 1.95 30.86
C LEU A 475 -17.10 2.75 31.59
N HIS A 476 -18.19 3.08 30.90
CA HIS A 476 -19.30 3.88 31.41
C HIS A 476 -20.66 3.16 31.32
N GLY A 477 -20.64 1.82 31.17
CA GLY A 477 -21.84 0.98 31.16
C GLY A 477 -22.64 0.99 29.85
N GLU A 478 -22.16 1.67 28.80
CA GLU A 478 -22.83 1.68 27.49
C GLU A 478 -22.16 0.62 26.60
N LEU A 479 -22.57 -0.64 26.76
CA LEU A 479 -22.04 -1.80 26.06
C LEU A 479 -22.73 -2.00 24.70
N LYS A 480 -22.03 -2.64 23.79
CA LYS A 480 -22.52 -2.98 22.46
C LYS A 480 -23.43 -4.22 22.50
N LEU A 481 -24.71 -4.02 22.82
CA LEU A 481 -25.71 -5.09 22.90
C LEU A 481 -26.63 -5.09 21.66
N PRO A 482 -27.24 -6.25 21.31
CA PRO A 482 -28.17 -6.35 20.20
C PRO A 482 -29.34 -5.34 20.33
N GLY A 483 -29.67 -4.66 19.23
CA GLY A 483 -30.75 -3.66 19.17
C GLY A 483 -30.34 -2.21 19.47
N MET A 484 -29.27 -1.99 20.24
CA MET A 484 -28.74 -0.63 20.48
C MET A 484 -27.87 -0.13 19.32
N ALA A 485 -27.26 -1.06 18.59
CA ALA A 485 -26.28 -0.75 17.55
C ALA A 485 -26.91 -0.46 16.16
N ASP A 486 -27.96 -1.17 15.76
CA ASP A 486 -28.39 -1.19 14.35
C ASP A 486 -29.01 0.13 13.86
N GLN A 487 -29.84 0.79 14.66
CA GLN A 487 -30.41 2.10 14.28
C GLN A 487 -29.36 3.20 14.27
N PHE A 488 -28.47 3.17 15.25
CA PHE A 488 -27.37 4.11 15.36
C PHE A 488 -26.41 4.01 14.16
N TYR A 489 -25.98 2.80 13.80
CA TYR A 489 -25.07 2.59 12.69
C TYR A 489 -25.65 3.12 11.37
N ARG A 490 -26.92 2.87 11.08
CA ARG A 490 -27.55 3.30 9.82
C ARG A 490 -27.62 4.83 9.70
N ALA A 491 -27.84 5.54 10.79
CA ALA A 491 -27.95 7.00 10.77
C ALA A 491 -26.58 7.71 10.68
N GLN A 492 -25.55 7.14 11.31
CA GLN A 492 -24.24 7.80 11.42
C GLN A 492 -23.27 7.40 10.29
N VAL A 493 -23.40 6.19 9.72
CA VAL A 493 -22.47 5.67 8.70
C VAL A 493 -22.48 6.52 7.45
N ASP A 494 -23.64 6.93 6.95
CA ASP A 494 -23.73 7.77 5.75
C ASP A 494 -23.04 9.12 5.97
N GLN A 495 -23.33 9.81 7.07
CA GLN A 495 -22.70 11.09 7.40
C GLN A 495 -21.18 10.94 7.56
N HIS A 496 -20.73 9.89 8.26
CA HIS A 496 -19.30 9.65 8.47
C HIS A 496 -18.58 9.32 7.16
N LEU A 497 -19.19 8.52 6.27
CA LEU A 497 -18.66 8.27 4.94
C LEU A 497 -18.56 9.57 4.11
N GLN A 498 -19.58 10.42 4.13
CA GLN A 498 -19.55 11.71 3.43
C GLN A 498 -18.42 12.59 3.94
N ILE A 499 -18.14 12.58 5.26
CA ILE A 499 -16.99 13.27 5.84
C ILE A 499 -15.68 12.71 5.28
N GLY A 500 -15.53 11.38 5.22
CA GLY A 500 -14.34 10.73 4.66
C GLY A 500 -14.11 11.09 3.20
N VAL A 501 -15.14 11.02 2.37
CA VAL A 501 -15.10 11.40 0.95
C VAL A 501 -14.74 12.89 0.81
N MET A 502 -15.38 13.76 1.59
CA MET A 502 -15.09 15.20 1.60
C MET A 502 -13.63 15.48 2.02
N ALA A 503 -13.11 14.77 3.01
CA ALA A 503 -11.72 14.92 3.43
C ALA A 503 -10.74 14.55 2.29
N MET A 504 -11.01 13.48 1.55
CA MET A 504 -10.21 13.10 0.39
C MET A 504 -10.27 14.15 -0.73
N GLU A 505 -11.46 14.71 -1.01
CA GLU A 505 -11.60 15.81 -1.97
C GLU A 505 -10.83 17.07 -1.53
N LEU A 506 -10.89 17.43 -0.26
CA LEU A 506 -10.12 18.57 0.26
C LEU A 506 -8.61 18.34 0.13
N LEU A 507 -8.12 17.12 0.41
CA LEU A 507 -6.71 16.77 0.21
C LEU A 507 -6.31 16.84 -1.27
N ARG A 508 -7.15 16.33 -2.17
CA ARG A 508 -6.95 16.41 -3.62
C ARG A 508 -6.87 17.86 -4.10
N MET A 509 -7.83 18.69 -3.70
CA MET A 509 -7.90 20.10 -4.10
C MET A 509 -6.71 20.93 -3.58
N ASN A 510 -6.17 20.59 -2.41
CA ASN A 510 -4.98 21.24 -1.86
C ASN A 510 -3.72 20.97 -2.68
N GLY A 511 -3.71 19.89 -3.48
CA GLY A 511 -2.62 19.48 -4.34
C GLY A 511 -1.44 18.83 -3.60
N LEU A 512 -0.66 18.05 -4.34
CA LEU A 512 0.47 17.26 -3.80
C LEU A 512 1.58 18.12 -3.19
N SER A 513 1.75 19.37 -3.63
CA SER A 513 2.75 20.29 -3.08
C SER A 513 2.51 20.63 -1.60
N LYS A 514 1.25 20.52 -1.14
CA LYS A 514 0.87 20.71 0.26
C LYS A 514 0.74 19.40 1.03
N LEU A 515 0.37 18.33 0.33
CA LEU A 515 0.27 16.99 0.89
C LEU A 515 1.51 16.18 0.49
N HIS A 516 2.51 16.15 1.35
CA HIS A 516 3.76 15.43 1.06
C HIS A 516 4.24 14.63 2.27
N SER A 517 4.99 13.58 2.00
CA SER A 517 5.53 12.69 3.02
C SER A 517 6.85 13.16 3.64
N ARG A 518 7.23 14.44 3.48
CA ARG A 518 8.52 14.98 3.98
C ARG A 518 8.75 14.69 5.45
N LYS A 519 7.73 14.84 6.28
CA LYS A 519 7.79 14.62 7.73
C LYS A 519 8.01 13.14 8.11
N LEU A 520 7.80 12.24 7.14
CA LEU A 520 7.90 10.80 7.35
C LEU A 520 9.25 10.23 6.90
N ARG A 521 10.13 11.07 6.36
CA ARG A 521 11.41 10.64 5.78
C ARG A 521 12.54 10.73 6.79
N GLY A 522 13.44 9.73 6.71
CA GLY A 522 14.68 9.69 7.49
C GLY A 522 15.79 10.58 6.88
N PHE A 523 16.95 10.57 7.53
CA PHE A 523 18.12 11.35 7.06
C PHE A 523 18.78 10.74 5.81
N ALA A 524 18.87 9.40 5.75
CA ALA A 524 19.44 8.65 4.63
C ALA A 524 18.32 7.99 3.81
N GLU A 525 17.44 8.81 3.26
CA GLU A 525 16.26 8.33 2.55
C GLU A 525 16.55 8.06 1.07
N VAL A 526 15.82 7.12 0.48
CA VAL A 526 15.90 6.82 -0.96
C VAL A 526 15.45 8.02 -1.80
N ALA A 527 15.95 8.13 -3.04
CA ALA A 527 15.65 9.27 -3.91
C ALA A 527 14.21 9.28 -4.42
N PHE A 528 13.64 8.11 -4.69
CA PHE A 528 12.29 8.00 -5.23
C PHE A 528 11.24 8.22 -4.14
N GLN A 529 10.13 8.87 -4.55
CA GLN A 529 8.98 9.10 -3.66
C GLN A 529 8.32 7.80 -3.26
#